data_d2daaac3ef05954d94cd8bd86170b0ba
#
_entry.id   d2daaac3ef05954d94cd8bd86170b0ba
#
_cell.length_a   1.000
_cell.length_b   1.000
_cell.length_c   1.000
_cell.angle_alpha   90.00
_cell.angle_beta   90.00
_cell.angle_gamma   90.00
#
_symmetry.space_group_name_H-M   'P 1'
#
loop_
_entity.id
_entity.type
_entity.pdbx_description
1 polymer ?
#
loop_
_entity_poly.entity_id
_entity_poly.type
_entity_poly.pdbx_seq_one_letter_code
_entity_poly.pdbx_strand_id
1 'polypeptide(L)'
;MCYFAAVIEIAGCWLLKLKDRYSWWHKILPLLLTGLHDELEEIREKAAKFWDTVGRSYIEENQNDEKLKDKLDFLTEDRHHYPNVVRPNLGCRVIAQQTFSKLINGINLELGDWIADIRVRTAQLLCVFILNIEEDVTQHIGKLLPSMYRACNDEDYRVVEIVERAAEYLGYFVHPKSCCHLIIPTLEETLSVGHLKVFSAILKGSERSALVPLLKDIAKFLQQSHICQSKKTTYQKQILSCCHSLILICKEDCKIISQDLFITIFTALSMAHENHVKLEARELLNTVANISSYENVEKFCNENIRDLILSFPDCKSWTVHTPESQIFCGCLTYIGQILIVNIDIMLPILKETMTNDANPELRLKHFILLSEYFSQGSLNEIMDIKCFNQFLEDCIFPGLIWSAGRAAEAIRTAALSCLCTILDKYEKELITEKIKHLDEENICSILDKIMPALISLADDNSKKSRLYSLQTMHLIMCIRKRFHYQTEEYIHKIYPVLLKRLDDGCDDIRLASLEALIKLWNTIPEDYNLHFNKGHIDTLYTSIIIYLDDPENEFQNLILGSLKELAKVHPELLYQKLQNCKTNFRNQKDIEILLEHCQHILKNNYN
;
A
#
# COMPACT_ATOMS: atom_id res chain seq x y z
N MET A 1 4.80 51.26 -9.04
CA MET A 1 6.21 51.40 -8.56
C MET A 1 6.41 52.62 -7.65
N CYS A 2 6.25 53.85 -8.12
CA CYS A 2 6.56 55.03 -7.30
C CYS A 2 5.78 55.16 -5.98
N TYR A 3 4.54 54.69 -5.91
CA TYR A 3 3.71 54.86 -4.73
C TYR A 3 4.19 54.02 -3.53
N PHE A 4 4.59 52.74 -3.74
CA PHE A 4 4.99 51.85 -2.66
C PHE A 4 6.34 52.28 -2.06
N ALA A 5 7.31 52.64 -2.91
CA ALA A 5 8.58 53.23 -2.47
C ALA A 5 8.39 54.51 -1.65
N ALA A 6 7.43 55.35 -2.02
CA ALA A 6 7.09 56.57 -1.27
C ALA A 6 6.44 56.24 0.09
N VAL A 7 5.57 55.21 0.14
CA VAL A 7 4.95 54.76 1.42
C VAL A 7 6.02 54.27 2.39
N ILE A 8 6.98 53.45 1.95
CA ILE A 8 8.10 52.95 2.77
C ILE A 8 8.96 54.09 3.30
N GLU A 9 9.26 55.07 2.42
CA GLU A 9 10.02 56.27 2.80
C GLU A 9 9.30 57.12 3.84
N ILE A 10 8.01 57.38 3.63
CA ILE A 10 7.19 58.16 4.56
C ILE A 10 7.07 57.40 5.90
N ALA A 11 6.76 56.10 5.86
CA ALA A 11 6.64 55.29 7.07
C ALA A 11 7.96 55.25 7.86
N GLY A 12 9.10 55.04 7.18
CA GLY A 12 10.42 55.06 7.80
C GLY A 12 10.76 56.44 8.40
N CYS A 13 10.48 57.53 7.68
CA CYS A 13 10.67 58.87 8.20
C CYS A 13 9.76 59.17 9.41
N TRP A 14 8.51 58.72 9.40
CA TRP A 14 7.59 58.90 10.53
C TRP A 14 8.06 58.14 11.78
N LEU A 15 8.52 56.93 11.62
CA LEU A 15 9.07 56.12 12.74
C LEU A 15 10.33 56.75 13.35
N LEU A 16 11.08 57.58 12.60
CA LEU A 16 12.28 58.25 13.08
C LEU A 16 12.01 59.66 13.64
N LYS A 17 11.13 60.43 12.99
CA LYS A 17 11.05 61.88 13.19
C LYS A 17 9.79 62.37 13.91
N LEU A 18 8.68 61.59 13.93
CA LEU A 18 7.47 62.03 14.61
C LEU A 18 7.68 62.11 16.12
N LYS A 19 7.27 63.20 16.75
CA LYS A 19 7.39 63.40 18.20
C LYS A 19 6.56 62.38 19.01
N ASP A 20 5.38 62.00 18.51
CA ASP A 20 4.44 61.06 19.14
C ASP A 20 4.45 59.70 18.47
N ARG A 21 5.56 59.26 17.87
CA ARG A 21 5.68 58.00 17.11
C ARG A 21 5.35 56.76 17.91
N TYR A 22 5.63 56.72 19.18
CA TYR A 22 5.37 55.58 20.09
C TYR A 22 3.89 55.26 20.18
N SER A 23 3.00 56.27 20.14
CA SER A 23 1.56 56.05 20.17
C SER A 23 1.03 55.47 18.85
N TRP A 24 1.74 55.67 17.74
CA TRP A 24 1.29 55.30 16.38
C TRP A 24 2.04 54.12 15.78
N TRP A 25 3.01 53.53 16.47
CA TRP A 25 3.80 52.44 15.96
C TRP A 25 2.96 51.27 15.45
N HIS A 26 1.91 50.87 16.13
CA HIS A 26 1.01 49.79 15.71
C HIS A 26 0.31 50.07 14.37
N LYS A 27 0.26 51.29 13.88
CA LYS A 27 -0.30 51.65 12.57
C LYS A 27 0.76 51.86 11.48
N ILE A 28 1.93 52.36 11.87
CA ILE A 28 3.00 52.71 10.92
C ILE A 28 3.92 51.49 10.65
N LEU A 29 4.20 50.71 11.66
CA LEU A 29 5.13 49.59 11.56
C LEU A 29 4.75 48.54 10.51
N PRO A 30 3.48 48.10 10.37
CA PRO A 30 3.10 47.18 9.29
C PRO A 30 3.40 47.73 7.91
N LEU A 31 3.25 49.04 7.68
CA LEU A 31 3.52 49.70 6.39
C LEU A 31 5.02 49.62 6.03
N LEU A 32 5.91 49.77 6.99
CA LEU A 32 7.35 49.60 6.78
C LEU A 32 7.74 48.13 6.58
N LEU A 33 7.24 47.25 7.45
CA LEU A 33 7.67 45.83 7.49
C LEU A 33 7.15 45.03 6.29
N THR A 34 6.02 45.38 5.68
CA THR A 34 5.57 44.77 4.42
C THR A 34 6.55 45.01 3.28
N GLY A 35 7.32 46.10 3.30
CA GLY A 35 8.37 46.39 2.31
C GLY A 35 9.53 45.38 2.35
N LEU A 36 9.74 44.67 3.44
CA LEU A 36 10.81 43.66 3.56
C LEU A 36 10.60 42.43 2.64
N HIS A 37 9.39 42.23 2.16
CA HIS A 37 9.02 41.14 1.24
C HIS A 37 8.53 41.65 -0.11
N ASP A 38 8.82 42.92 -0.48
CA ASP A 38 8.46 43.46 -1.78
C ASP A 38 9.19 42.73 -2.91
N GLU A 39 8.60 42.68 -4.09
CA GLU A 39 9.18 42.06 -5.28
C GLU A 39 10.47 42.75 -5.71
N LEU A 40 10.54 44.10 -5.52
CA LEU A 40 11.69 44.92 -5.89
C LEU A 40 12.75 44.95 -4.79
N GLU A 41 13.98 44.57 -5.15
CA GLU A 41 15.12 44.53 -4.26
C GLU A 41 15.41 45.92 -3.61
N GLU A 42 15.32 46.99 -4.40
CA GLU A 42 15.52 48.38 -3.93
C GLU A 42 14.56 48.73 -2.78
N ILE A 43 13.31 48.25 -2.85
CA ILE A 43 12.30 48.49 -1.80
C ILE A 43 12.64 47.67 -0.56
N ARG A 44 13.03 46.41 -0.74
CA ARG A 44 13.44 45.53 0.37
C ARG A 44 14.64 46.10 1.12
N GLU A 45 15.68 46.52 0.39
CA GLU A 45 16.88 47.13 0.99
C GLU A 45 16.56 48.44 1.73
N LYS A 46 15.71 49.27 1.12
CA LYS A 46 15.29 50.53 1.73
C LYS A 46 14.49 50.30 3.01
N ALA A 47 13.55 49.38 3.00
CA ALA A 47 12.77 48.98 4.18
C ALA A 47 13.68 48.41 5.29
N ALA A 48 14.62 47.53 4.95
CA ALA A 48 15.58 46.94 5.90
C ALA A 48 16.47 48.00 6.55
N LYS A 49 16.98 48.97 5.73
CA LYS A 49 17.80 50.07 6.22
C LYS A 49 17.02 50.99 7.17
N PHE A 50 15.79 51.34 6.83
CA PHE A 50 14.94 52.11 7.74
C PHE A 50 14.67 51.35 9.03
N TRP A 51 14.34 50.05 8.94
CA TRP A 51 14.04 49.25 10.11
C TRP A 51 15.25 49.13 11.06
N ASP A 52 16.44 48.88 10.51
CA ASP A 52 17.68 48.83 11.31
C ASP A 52 17.96 50.19 11.96
N THR A 53 17.78 51.32 11.24
CA THR A 53 17.98 52.65 11.76
C THR A 53 16.99 53.00 12.89
N VAL A 54 15.70 52.65 12.71
CA VAL A 54 14.66 52.82 13.75
C VAL A 54 15.02 52.09 15.04
N GLY A 55 15.48 50.84 14.92
CA GLY A 55 15.90 50.05 16.10
C GLY A 55 17.10 50.69 16.81
N ARG A 56 18.13 51.13 16.09
CA ARG A 56 19.30 51.78 16.69
C ARG A 56 18.90 53.08 17.38
N SER A 57 18.11 53.95 16.73
CA SER A 57 17.62 55.18 17.34
C SER A 57 16.81 54.92 18.63
N TYR A 58 16.01 53.84 18.63
CA TYR A 58 15.27 53.45 19.84
C TYR A 58 16.19 53.08 21.01
N ILE A 59 17.26 52.36 20.76
CA ILE A 59 18.25 52.00 21.81
C ILE A 59 18.94 53.25 22.32
N GLU A 60 19.38 54.15 21.42
CA GLU A 60 20.05 55.38 21.80
C GLU A 60 19.18 56.29 22.67
N GLU A 61 17.88 56.39 22.36
CA GLU A 61 16.94 57.21 23.14
C GLU A 61 16.59 56.62 24.50
N ASN A 62 16.68 55.28 24.66
CA ASN A 62 16.29 54.55 25.86
C ASN A 62 17.49 53.92 26.60
N GLN A 63 18.70 54.44 26.42
CA GLN A 63 19.93 53.92 27.02
C GLN A 63 19.89 53.78 28.58
N ASN A 64 19.04 54.57 29.22
CA ASN A 64 18.90 54.59 30.69
C ASN A 64 17.72 53.74 31.21
N ASP A 65 17.02 52.99 30.32
CA ASP A 65 15.94 52.09 30.74
C ASP A 65 16.50 50.77 31.30
N GLU A 66 16.33 50.57 32.60
CA GLU A 66 16.81 49.34 33.31
C GLU A 66 16.20 48.06 32.70
N LYS A 67 14.94 48.13 32.25
CA LYS A 67 14.30 46.98 31.59
C LYS A 67 14.95 46.63 30.26
N LEU A 68 15.55 47.60 29.58
CA LEU A 68 16.28 47.34 28.34
C LEU A 68 17.65 46.71 28.64
N LYS A 69 18.31 47.11 29.76
CA LYS A 69 19.58 46.53 30.19
C LYS A 69 19.43 45.06 30.61
N ASP A 70 18.39 44.72 31.34
CA ASP A 70 18.09 43.33 31.69
C ASP A 70 17.84 42.44 30.47
N LYS A 71 17.20 42.99 29.43
CA LYS A 71 17.02 42.29 28.14
C LYS A 71 18.31 42.16 27.34
N LEU A 72 19.24 43.10 27.44
CA LEU A 72 20.53 43.06 26.74
C LEU A 72 21.39 41.88 27.20
N ASP A 73 21.43 41.57 28.49
CA ASP A 73 22.23 40.45 29.01
C ASP A 73 21.70 39.08 28.58
N PHE A 74 20.40 38.96 28.39
CA PHE A 74 19.77 37.72 27.99
C PHE A 74 19.84 37.45 26.48
N LEU A 75 20.02 38.47 25.65
CA LEU A 75 19.85 38.41 24.18
C LEU A 75 21.18 38.47 23.40
N THR A 76 22.33 38.36 24.05
CA THR A 76 23.65 38.50 23.42
C THR A 76 24.16 37.21 22.76
N GLU A 77 23.55 36.05 23.02
CA GLU A 77 23.97 34.80 22.37
C GLU A 77 23.35 34.63 20.97
N ASP A 78 24.19 34.36 19.96
CA ASP A 78 23.78 34.06 18.58
C ASP A 78 22.92 32.79 18.43
N ARG A 79 22.73 32.06 19.53
CA ARG A 79 22.03 30.75 19.54
C ARG A 79 20.53 30.82 19.34
N HIS A 80 19.91 31.97 19.48
CA HIS A 80 18.46 32.10 19.61
C HIS A 80 17.76 32.65 18.39
N HIS A 81 18.41 32.67 17.22
CA HIS A 81 17.77 33.13 16.00
C HIS A 81 17.73 32.04 14.93
N TYR A 82 16.71 32.11 14.09
CA TYR A 82 16.47 31.12 13.03
C TYR A 82 17.66 31.07 12.05
N PRO A 83 18.17 29.89 11.68
CA PRO A 83 19.34 29.73 10.84
C PRO A 83 19.18 30.43 9.48
N ASN A 84 20.26 31.03 8.97
CA ASN A 84 20.33 31.72 7.68
C ASN A 84 19.45 32.97 7.54
N VAL A 85 18.91 33.49 8.64
CA VAL A 85 18.19 34.78 8.67
C VAL A 85 18.98 35.75 9.52
N VAL A 86 19.17 36.97 9.01
CA VAL A 86 19.85 38.03 9.75
C VAL A 86 19.01 38.44 10.96
N ARG A 87 19.57 38.32 12.16
CA ARG A 87 18.87 38.69 13.39
C ARG A 87 18.65 40.19 13.43
N PRO A 88 17.41 40.68 13.61
CA PRO A 88 17.15 42.11 13.79
C PRO A 88 17.87 42.66 15.03
N ASN A 89 18.29 43.93 15.01
CA ASN A 89 18.91 44.55 16.16
C ASN A 89 17.97 44.60 17.38
N LEU A 90 18.50 44.76 18.57
CA LEU A 90 17.74 44.72 19.83
C LEU A 90 16.57 45.71 19.84
N GLY A 91 16.75 46.92 19.33
CA GLY A 91 15.69 47.93 19.30
C GLY A 91 14.52 47.51 18.42
N CYS A 92 14.79 46.90 17.26
CA CYS A 92 13.77 46.32 16.38
C CYS A 92 12.95 45.25 17.12
N ARG A 93 13.61 44.36 17.83
CA ARG A 93 12.97 43.26 18.57
C ARG A 93 12.08 43.80 19.68
N VAL A 94 12.58 44.74 20.48
CA VAL A 94 11.81 45.36 21.59
C VAL A 94 10.58 46.10 21.04
N ILE A 95 10.73 46.90 19.97
CA ILE A 95 9.60 47.57 19.33
C ILE A 95 8.54 46.57 18.85
N ALA A 96 8.96 45.52 18.18
CA ALA A 96 8.06 44.48 17.70
C ALA A 96 7.29 43.81 18.84
N GLN A 97 7.99 43.39 19.93
CA GLN A 97 7.40 42.80 21.11
C GLN A 97 6.33 43.70 21.77
N GLN A 98 6.63 44.98 21.96
CA GLN A 98 5.68 45.92 22.55
C GLN A 98 4.45 46.21 21.68
N THR A 99 4.61 46.07 20.36
CA THR A 99 3.58 46.46 19.39
C THR A 99 2.67 45.29 19.02
N PHE A 100 3.18 44.07 19.01
CA PHE A 100 2.51 42.90 18.45
C PHE A 100 1.14 42.59 19.10
N SER A 101 1.01 42.76 20.41
CA SER A 101 -0.27 42.55 21.12
C SER A 101 -1.42 43.41 20.57
N LYS A 102 -1.10 44.60 19.99
CA LYS A 102 -2.07 45.48 19.36
C LYS A 102 -2.36 45.11 17.90
N LEU A 103 -1.44 44.39 17.25
CA LEU A 103 -1.53 44.03 15.81
C LEU A 103 -2.15 42.67 15.58
N ILE A 104 -2.01 41.73 16.53
CA ILE A 104 -2.40 40.32 16.34
C ILE A 104 -3.85 40.13 15.89
N ASN A 105 -4.78 40.93 16.40
CA ASN A 105 -6.19 40.82 16.00
C ASN A 105 -6.40 41.26 14.54
N GLY A 106 -5.68 42.31 14.08
CA GLY A 106 -5.68 42.74 12.68
C GLY A 106 -5.09 41.66 11.76
N ILE A 107 -3.91 41.12 12.12
CA ILE A 107 -3.26 40.04 11.37
C ILE A 107 -4.19 38.82 11.25
N ASN A 108 -4.82 38.42 12.34
CA ASN A 108 -5.74 37.28 12.33
C ASN A 108 -6.99 37.53 11.44
N LEU A 109 -7.47 38.76 11.37
CA LEU A 109 -8.59 39.15 10.51
C LEU A 109 -8.17 39.13 9.03
N GLU A 110 -7.05 39.76 8.70
CA GLU A 110 -6.54 39.89 7.34
C GLU A 110 -6.03 38.56 6.74
N LEU A 111 -5.57 37.63 7.55
CA LEU A 111 -5.28 36.26 7.11
C LEU A 111 -6.52 35.54 6.58
N GLY A 112 -7.71 36.01 6.91
CA GLY A 112 -8.99 35.52 6.39
C GLY A 112 -9.64 36.48 5.40
N ASP A 113 -8.93 37.50 4.87
CA ASP A 113 -9.47 38.46 3.90
C ASP A 113 -9.90 37.76 2.61
N TRP A 114 -10.89 38.32 1.93
CA TRP A 114 -11.38 37.76 0.67
C TRP A 114 -10.40 37.97 -0.50
N ILE A 115 -9.48 38.96 -0.41
CA ILE A 115 -8.44 39.23 -1.40
C ILE A 115 -7.20 38.43 -1.11
N ALA A 116 -6.81 37.52 -2.03
CA ALA A 116 -5.65 36.63 -1.87
C ALA A 116 -4.34 37.39 -1.61
N ASP A 117 -4.09 38.50 -2.31
CA ASP A 117 -2.86 39.27 -2.15
C ASP A 117 -2.76 39.94 -0.76
N ILE A 118 -3.90 40.29 -0.14
CA ILE A 118 -3.91 40.76 1.25
C ILE A 118 -3.50 39.61 2.18
N ARG A 119 -4.07 38.40 2.01
CA ARG A 119 -3.71 37.24 2.81
C ARG A 119 -2.21 36.87 2.67
N VAL A 120 -1.67 36.91 1.43
CA VAL A 120 -0.24 36.68 1.16
C VAL A 120 0.63 37.70 1.90
N ARG A 121 0.35 38.98 1.77
CA ARG A 121 1.12 40.05 2.45
C ARG A 121 1.03 39.94 3.97
N THR A 122 -0.14 39.64 4.48
CA THR A 122 -0.33 39.46 5.94
C THR A 122 0.40 38.23 6.44
N ALA A 123 0.43 37.12 5.70
CA ALA A 123 1.23 35.94 6.03
C ALA A 123 2.74 36.25 6.04
N GLN A 124 3.23 37.04 5.07
CA GLN A 124 4.62 37.53 5.04
C GLN A 124 4.93 38.43 6.25
N LEU A 125 4.02 39.34 6.57
CA LEU A 125 4.13 40.21 7.72
C LEU A 125 4.17 39.41 9.03
N LEU A 126 3.36 38.34 9.16
CA LEU A 126 3.40 37.42 10.30
C LEU A 126 4.79 36.78 10.44
N CYS A 127 5.41 36.30 9.37
CA CYS A 127 6.79 35.77 9.38
C CYS A 127 7.78 36.82 9.92
N VAL A 128 7.70 38.07 9.46
CA VAL A 128 8.56 39.16 9.93
C VAL A 128 8.37 39.39 11.42
N PHE A 129 7.13 39.44 11.89
CA PHE A 129 6.87 39.63 13.31
C PHE A 129 7.42 38.50 14.17
N ILE A 130 7.19 37.22 13.78
CA ILE A 130 7.71 36.09 14.55
C ILE A 130 9.24 36.16 14.66
N LEU A 131 9.95 36.46 13.57
CA LEU A 131 11.40 36.61 13.56
C LEU A 131 11.91 37.78 14.43
N ASN A 132 11.11 38.84 14.60
CA ASN A 132 11.46 39.97 15.43
C ASN A 132 11.06 39.80 16.91
N ILE A 133 9.96 39.09 17.18
CA ILE A 133 9.42 38.87 18.53
C ILE A 133 10.16 37.75 19.26
N GLU A 134 10.66 36.78 18.48
CA GLU A 134 11.38 35.59 18.98
C GLU A 134 10.55 34.83 20.04
N GLU A 135 11.09 34.47 21.17
CA GLU A 135 10.43 33.69 22.23
C GLU A 135 9.19 34.35 22.84
N ASP A 136 9.10 35.69 22.80
CA ASP A 136 7.92 36.44 23.28
C ASP A 136 6.63 36.10 22.51
N VAL A 137 6.73 35.45 21.32
CA VAL A 137 5.56 34.96 20.59
C VAL A 137 4.79 33.89 21.37
N THR A 138 5.44 33.23 22.34
CA THR A 138 4.83 32.16 23.17
C THR A 138 3.53 32.62 23.85
N GLN A 139 3.45 33.86 24.34
CA GLN A 139 2.24 34.39 24.95
C GLN A 139 1.08 34.61 23.96
N HIS A 140 1.35 34.57 22.65
CA HIS A 140 0.41 34.87 21.59
C HIS A 140 -0.05 33.65 20.80
N ILE A 141 0.59 32.47 20.96
CA ILE A 141 0.32 31.27 20.15
C ILE A 141 -1.15 30.84 20.18
N GLY A 142 -1.80 30.89 21.35
CA GLY A 142 -3.22 30.52 21.45
C GLY A 142 -4.18 31.38 20.59
N LYS A 143 -3.78 32.61 20.27
CA LYS A 143 -4.53 33.50 19.37
C LYS A 143 -4.14 33.34 17.91
N LEU A 144 -2.90 32.96 17.60
CA LEU A 144 -2.38 32.78 16.24
C LEU A 144 -2.80 31.47 15.62
N LEU A 145 -2.70 30.36 16.35
CA LEU A 145 -2.93 29.02 15.84
C LEU A 145 -4.27 28.85 15.11
N PRO A 146 -5.43 29.31 15.61
CA PRO A 146 -6.69 29.15 14.90
C PRO A 146 -6.74 29.84 13.54
N SER A 147 -6.07 31.00 13.40
CA SER A 147 -5.99 31.72 12.11
C SER A 147 -5.02 31.03 11.15
N MET A 148 -3.92 30.51 11.65
CA MET A 148 -2.95 29.73 10.88
C MET A 148 -3.56 28.40 10.38
N TYR A 149 -4.35 27.70 11.19
CA TYR A 149 -5.06 26.49 10.74
C TYR A 149 -6.00 26.76 9.56
N ARG A 150 -6.73 27.87 9.61
CA ARG A 150 -7.61 28.29 8.51
C ARG A 150 -6.80 28.67 7.26
N ALA A 151 -5.75 29.45 7.43
CA ALA A 151 -4.89 29.90 6.34
C ALA A 151 -4.11 28.74 5.68
N CYS A 152 -3.76 27.68 6.40
CA CYS A 152 -3.18 26.46 5.83
C CYS A 152 -4.18 25.60 5.03
N ASN A 153 -5.47 25.96 5.01
CA ASN A 153 -6.49 25.39 4.12
C ASN A 153 -6.88 26.34 2.97
N ASP A 154 -6.12 27.41 2.75
CA ASP A 154 -6.38 28.40 1.71
C ASP A 154 -6.32 27.78 0.30
N GLU A 155 -7.10 28.33 -0.62
CA GLU A 155 -7.07 27.96 -2.04
C GLU A 155 -5.80 28.44 -2.74
N ASP A 156 -5.23 29.57 -2.28
CA ASP A 156 -3.97 30.10 -2.78
C ASP A 156 -2.78 29.43 -2.08
N TYR A 157 -2.04 28.62 -2.83
CA TYR A 157 -0.87 27.89 -2.30
C TYR A 157 0.21 28.81 -1.73
N ARG A 158 0.31 30.08 -2.20
CA ARG A 158 1.29 31.07 -1.69
C ARG A 158 1.01 31.38 -0.23
N VAL A 159 -0.27 31.53 0.13
CA VAL A 159 -0.68 31.76 1.53
C VAL A 159 -0.27 30.55 2.39
N VAL A 160 -0.60 29.34 1.91
CA VAL A 160 -0.30 28.09 2.62
C VAL A 160 1.21 27.97 2.88
N GLU A 161 2.05 28.13 1.86
CA GLU A 161 3.50 28.00 1.95
C GLU A 161 4.11 29.00 2.96
N ILE A 162 3.64 30.23 2.93
CA ILE A 162 4.17 31.27 3.84
C ILE A 162 3.70 31.03 5.28
N VAL A 163 2.45 30.57 5.48
CA VAL A 163 1.95 30.27 6.83
C VAL A 163 2.61 29.00 7.39
N GLU A 164 2.91 27.98 6.57
CA GLU A 164 3.73 26.84 6.99
C GLU A 164 5.13 27.29 7.41
N ARG A 165 5.74 28.22 6.69
CA ARG A 165 7.03 28.84 7.11
C ARG A 165 6.91 29.63 8.42
N ALA A 166 5.83 30.38 8.61
CA ALA A 166 5.55 31.04 9.88
C ALA A 166 5.41 30.04 11.04
N ALA A 167 4.76 28.89 10.78
CA ALA A 167 4.63 27.81 11.76
C ALA A 167 5.98 27.14 12.08
N GLU A 168 6.87 27.00 11.10
CA GLU A 168 8.23 26.51 11.31
C GLU A 168 9.03 27.48 12.19
N TYR A 169 8.90 28.80 11.99
CA TYR A 169 9.50 29.81 12.88
C TYR A 169 8.92 29.74 14.29
N LEU A 170 7.61 29.51 14.43
CA LEU A 170 7.01 29.28 15.76
C LEU A 170 7.62 28.07 16.45
N GLY A 171 7.81 26.95 15.71
CA GLY A 171 8.46 25.75 16.26
C GLY A 171 9.88 26.00 16.75
N TYR A 172 10.61 26.93 16.12
CA TYR A 172 11.95 27.30 16.50
C TYR A 172 11.99 28.13 17.79
N PHE A 173 11.11 29.12 17.94
CA PHE A 173 11.13 30.04 19.07
C PHE A 173 10.29 29.60 20.27
N VAL A 174 9.30 28.73 20.06
CA VAL A 174 8.38 28.28 21.11
C VAL A 174 8.71 26.86 21.55
N HIS A 175 8.81 26.66 22.85
CA HIS A 175 9.07 25.31 23.37
C HIS A 175 8.00 24.30 22.91
N PRO A 176 8.35 23.16 22.28
CA PRO A 176 7.42 22.22 21.69
C PRO A 176 6.29 21.76 22.62
N LYS A 177 6.56 21.63 23.91
CA LYS A 177 5.55 21.26 24.92
C LYS A 177 4.37 22.24 24.95
N SER A 178 4.63 23.56 24.83
CA SER A 178 3.58 24.58 24.80
C SER A 178 2.72 24.46 23.55
N CYS A 179 3.33 24.19 22.39
CA CYS A 179 2.63 23.96 21.15
C CYS A 179 1.79 22.68 21.20
N CYS A 180 2.37 21.55 21.62
CA CYS A 180 1.68 20.26 21.71
C CYS A 180 0.47 20.35 22.66
N HIS A 181 0.60 21.03 23.78
CA HIS A 181 -0.50 21.21 24.76
C HIS A 181 -1.71 21.95 24.17
N LEU A 182 -1.51 22.82 23.20
CA LEU A 182 -2.60 23.55 22.52
C LEU A 182 -3.11 22.81 21.27
N ILE A 183 -2.21 22.19 20.51
CA ILE A 183 -2.55 21.61 19.20
C ILE A 183 -3.19 20.23 19.34
N ILE A 184 -2.66 19.34 20.20
CA ILE A 184 -3.16 17.98 20.33
C ILE A 184 -4.65 17.93 20.71
N PRO A 185 -5.12 18.66 21.73
CA PRO A 185 -6.55 18.66 22.06
C PRO A 185 -7.44 19.20 20.92
N THR A 186 -6.98 20.23 20.20
CA THR A 186 -7.75 20.76 19.06
C THR A 186 -7.81 19.80 17.89
N LEU A 187 -6.77 18.99 17.68
CA LEU A 187 -6.76 17.92 16.68
C LEU A 187 -7.68 16.75 17.06
N GLU A 188 -7.79 16.43 18.36
CA GLU A 188 -8.73 15.41 18.85
C GLU A 188 -10.19 15.83 18.67
N GLU A 189 -10.49 17.11 18.87
CA GLU A 189 -11.84 17.65 18.69
C GLU A 189 -12.21 17.85 17.21
N THR A 190 -11.29 18.43 16.43
CA THR A 190 -11.54 18.81 15.03
C THR A 190 -10.34 18.53 14.15
N LEU A 191 -10.27 17.31 13.60
CA LEU A 191 -9.20 16.95 12.68
C LEU A 191 -9.36 17.67 11.34
N SER A 192 -8.45 18.58 11.00
CA SER A 192 -8.37 19.23 9.69
C SER A 192 -6.98 19.19 9.09
N VAL A 193 -6.91 19.28 7.76
CA VAL A 193 -5.64 19.32 7.02
C VAL A 193 -4.76 20.47 7.50
N GLY A 194 -5.35 21.66 7.72
CA GLY A 194 -4.63 22.84 8.17
C GLY A 194 -3.99 22.69 9.56
N HIS A 195 -4.67 21.98 10.47
CA HIS A 195 -4.08 21.68 11.79
C HIS A 195 -2.83 20.79 11.66
N LEU A 196 -2.92 19.72 10.85
CA LEU A 196 -1.79 18.81 10.63
C LEU A 196 -0.62 19.50 9.91
N LYS A 197 -0.90 20.41 8.95
CA LYS A 197 0.14 21.20 8.29
C LYS A 197 0.89 22.08 9.27
N VAL A 198 0.17 22.85 10.08
CA VAL A 198 0.77 23.71 11.09
C VAL A 198 1.55 22.87 12.10
N PHE A 199 0.99 21.72 12.54
CA PHE A 199 1.66 20.83 13.46
C PHE A 199 2.97 20.27 12.88
N SER A 200 2.92 19.75 11.65
CA SER A 200 4.12 19.25 10.94
C SER A 200 5.21 20.31 10.82
N ALA A 201 4.83 21.55 10.47
CA ALA A 201 5.77 22.67 10.33
C ALA A 201 6.38 23.08 11.68
N ILE A 202 5.59 23.11 12.75
CA ILE A 202 6.09 23.37 14.10
C ILE A 202 7.08 22.27 14.55
N LEU A 203 6.76 20.99 14.29
CA LEU A 203 7.67 19.88 14.59
C LEU A 203 9.00 20.03 13.85
N LYS A 204 8.93 20.42 12.57
CA LYS A 204 10.10 20.65 11.71
C LYS A 204 10.99 21.81 12.22
N GLY A 205 10.38 22.88 12.75
CA GLY A 205 11.11 24.02 13.31
C GLY A 205 11.65 23.79 14.71
N SER A 206 11.19 22.76 15.41
CA SER A 206 11.51 22.55 16.85
C SER A 206 12.94 22.09 17.07
N GLU A 207 13.51 22.47 18.21
CA GLU A 207 14.82 21.98 18.62
C GLU A 207 14.76 20.52 19.07
N ARG A 208 15.72 19.70 18.61
CA ARG A 208 15.79 18.26 18.90
C ARG A 208 15.76 17.97 20.41
N SER A 209 16.58 18.69 21.19
CA SER A 209 16.69 18.49 22.64
C SER A 209 15.38 18.69 23.39
N ALA A 210 14.55 19.63 22.91
CA ALA A 210 13.24 19.94 23.49
C ALA A 210 12.14 19.02 22.97
N LEU A 211 12.28 18.43 21.76
CA LEU A 211 11.30 17.55 21.14
C LEU A 211 11.41 16.09 21.60
N VAL A 212 12.64 15.59 21.83
CA VAL A 212 12.90 14.20 22.23
C VAL A 212 12.07 13.73 23.44
N PRO A 213 11.92 14.52 24.52
CA PRO A 213 11.09 14.11 25.66
C PRO A 213 9.60 13.91 25.33
N LEU A 214 9.11 14.52 24.25
CA LEU A 214 7.70 14.48 23.83
C LEU A 214 7.42 13.44 22.75
N LEU A 215 8.45 12.78 22.21
CA LEU A 215 8.32 11.84 21.09
C LEU A 215 7.26 10.77 21.32
N LYS A 216 7.25 10.14 22.51
CA LYS A 216 6.30 9.07 22.83
C LYS A 216 4.85 9.56 22.84
N ASP A 217 4.61 10.74 23.37
CA ASP A 217 3.26 11.29 23.44
C ASP A 217 2.76 11.69 22.06
N ILE A 218 3.62 12.31 21.24
CA ILE A 218 3.30 12.69 19.86
C ILE A 218 3.07 11.45 18.99
N ALA A 219 3.93 10.44 19.08
CA ALA A 219 3.81 9.22 18.31
C ALA A 219 2.53 8.44 18.67
N LYS A 220 2.22 8.30 19.97
CA LYS A 220 0.97 7.69 20.44
C LYS A 220 -0.26 8.47 19.99
N PHE A 221 -0.19 9.78 19.90
CA PHE A 221 -1.27 10.58 19.36
C PHE A 221 -1.47 10.29 17.86
N LEU A 222 -0.40 10.31 17.06
CA LEU A 222 -0.48 10.08 15.61
C LEU A 222 -0.98 8.67 15.24
N GLN A 223 -0.70 7.65 16.05
CA GLN A 223 -1.15 6.28 15.79
C GLN A 223 -2.63 6.02 16.14
N GLN A 224 -3.31 6.93 16.83
CA GLN A 224 -4.72 6.74 17.19
C GLN A 224 -5.58 6.54 15.93
N SER A 225 -6.50 5.58 15.99
CA SER A 225 -7.31 5.17 14.82
C SER A 225 -8.03 6.33 14.14
N HIS A 226 -8.62 7.25 14.93
CA HIS A 226 -9.32 8.41 14.38
C HIS A 226 -8.40 9.45 13.71
N ILE A 227 -7.08 9.38 13.96
CA ILE A 227 -6.06 10.22 13.33
C ILE A 227 -5.48 9.53 12.09
N CYS A 228 -4.93 8.31 12.23
CA CYS A 228 -4.17 7.65 11.15
C CYS A 228 -5.04 6.94 10.11
N GLN A 229 -6.27 6.51 10.44
CA GLN A 229 -7.14 5.76 9.54
C GLN A 229 -7.97 6.64 8.60
N SER A 230 -7.39 7.70 8.07
CA SER A 230 -8.08 8.57 7.11
C SER A 230 -7.97 8.03 5.69
N LYS A 231 -9.10 8.04 4.95
CA LYS A 231 -9.16 7.69 3.52
C LYS A 231 -8.85 8.87 2.59
N LYS A 232 -8.78 10.09 3.12
CA LYS A 232 -8.52 11.29 2.32
C LYS A 232 -7.03 11.45 2.06
N THR A 233 -6.62 11.48 0.82
CA THR A 233 -5.22 11.65 0.38
C THR A 233 -4.53 12.85 1.02
N THR A 234 -5.24 13.97 1.17
CA THR A 234 -4.71 15.19 1.78
C THR A 234 -4.35 15.00 3.25
N TYR A 235 -5.14 14.23 4.01
CA TYR A 235 -4.83 13.90 5.40
C TYR A 235 -3.66 12.93 5.51
N GLN A 236 -3.66 11.88 4.68
CA GLN A 236 -2.58 10.89 4.65
C GLN A 236 -1.22 11.56 4.42
N LYS A 237 -1.15 12.49 3.46
CA LYS A 237 0.05 13.30 3.22
C LYS A 237 0.50 14.06 4.46
N GLN A 238 -0.41 14.70 5.16
CA GLN A 238 -0.05 15.51 6.31
C GLN A 238 0.36 14.66 7.52
N ILE A 239 -0.25 13.49 7.71
CA ILE A 239 0.19 12.53 8.72
C ILE A 239 1.61 12.04 8.41
N LEU A 240 1.90 11.68 7.16
CA LEU A 240 3.25 11.31 6.74
C LEU A 240 4.24 12.46 6.89
N SER A 241 3.81 13.70 6.59
CA SER A 241 4.63 14.91 6.82
C SER A 241 4.96 15.11 8.32
N CYS A 242 4.03 14.82 9.24
CA CYS A 242 4.32 14.84 10.68
C CYS A 242 5.36 13.78 11.05
N CYS A 243 5.21 12.55 10.56
CA CYS A 243 6.19 11.49 10.76
C CYS A 243 7.57 11.86 10.19
N HIS A 244 7.59 12.43 8.98
CA HIS A 244 8.81 12.90 8.33
C HIS A 244 9.51 13.98 9.15
N SER A 245 8.76 14.97 9.65
CA SER A 245 9.32 16.04 10.50
C SER A 245 9.94 15.49 11.80
N LEU A 246 9.30 14.52 12.45
CA LEU A 246 9.86 13.84 13.63
C LEU A 246 11.18 13.13 13.29
N ILE A 247 11.18 12.36 12.18
CA ILE A 247 12.37 11.62 11.74
C ILE A 247 13.51 12.57 11.36
N LEU A 248 13.20 13.67 10.66
CA LEU A 248 14.18 14.66 10.24
C LEU A 248 14.89 15.33 11.43
N ILE A 249 14.13 15.70 12.45
CA ILE A 249 14.64 16.45 13.59
C ILE A 249 15.25 15.52 14.65
N CYS A 250 14.56 14.46 15.03
CA CYS A 250 14.98 13.59 16.13
C CYS A 250 15.92 12.47 15.70
N LYS A 251 16.00 12.17 14.39
CA LYS A 251 16.96 11.20 13.83
C LYS A 251 16.94 9.86 14.59
N GLU A 252 18.08 9.47 15.17
CA GLU A 252 18.27 8.19 15.87
C GLU A 252 17.41 8.04 17.13
N ASP A 253 16.97 9.14 17.75
CA ASP A 253 16.08 9.10 18.92
C ASP A 253 14.69 8.53 18.54
N CYS A 254 14.30 8.57 17.25
CA CYS A 254 13.08 7.94 16.74
C CYS A 254 13.05 6.42 16.92
N LYS A 255 14.18 5.78 17.22
CA LYS A 255 14.23 4.34 17.53
C LYS A 255 13.28 3.96 18.67
N ILE A 256 13.10 4.85 19.66
CA ILE A 256 12.24 4.63 20.83
C ILE A 256 10.76 4.53 20.45
N ILE A 257 10.37 5.17 19.33
CA ILE A 257 8.99 5.24 18.82
C ILE A 257 8.83 4.51 17.50
N SER A 258 9.77 3.64 17.14
CA SER A 258 9.79 2.97 15.82
C SER A 258 8.51 2.16 15.54
N GLN A 259 7.94 1.53 16.56
CA GLN A 259 6.69 0.78 16.45
C GLN A 259 5.48 1.70 16.24
N ASP A 260 5.39 2.81 16.97
CA ASP A 260 4.31 3.78 16.81
C ASP A 260 4.36 4.44 15.42
N LEU A 261 5.57 4.76 14.93
CA LEU A 261 5.79 5.25 13.57
C LEU A 261 5.42 4.20 12.53
N PHE A 262 5.81 2.93 12.76
CA PHE A 262 5.43 1.83 11.87
C PHE A 262 3.90 1.75 11.74
N ILE A 263 3.17 1.70 12.84
CA ILE A 263 1.70 1.61 12.85
C ILE A 263 1.09 2.77 12.04
N THR A 264 1.54 4.00 12.29
CA THR A 264 1.02 5.20 11.62
C THR A 264 1.31 5.18 10.11
N ILE A 265 2.56 4.92 9.73
CA ILE A 265 3.00 4.96 8.32
C ILE A 265 2.42 3.77 7.55
N PHE A 266 2.41 2.56 8.14
CA PHE A 266 1.87 1.36 7.50
C PHE A 266 0.35 1.45 7.30
N THR A 267 -0.37 2.03 8.26
CA THR A 267 -1.81 2.32 8.13
C THR A 267 -2.06 3.28 6.96
N ALA A 268 -1.31 4.37 6.88
CA ALA A 268 -1.40 5.32 5.77
C ALA A 268 -1.08 4.65 4.42
N LEU A 269 -0.03 3.82 4.34
CA LEU A 269 0.34 3.05 3.15
C LEU A 269 -0.77 2.12 2.69
N SER A 270 -1.35 1.36 3.64
CA SER A 270 -2.37 0.34 3.35
C SER A 270 -3.69 0.96 2.88
N MET A 271 -4.02 2.15 3.36
CA MET A 271 -5.25 2.87 3.02
C MET A 271 -5.08 3.86 1.86
N ALA A 272 -3.85 4.09 1.39
CA ALA A 272 -3.58 5.03 0.31
C ALA A 272 -4.06 4.50 -1.05
N HIS A 273 -4.73 5.36 -1.82
CA HIS A 273 -5.08 5.08 -3.20
C HIS A 273 -4.02 5.64 -4.17
N GLU A 274 -3.49 6.82 -3.89
CA GLU A 274 -2.56 7.54 -4.73
C GLU A 274 -1.12 7.00 -4.64
N ASN A 275 -0.48 6.78 -5.80
CA ASN A 275 0.86 6.19 -5.86
C ASN A 275 1.93 7.05 -5.18
N HIS A 276 1.82 8.37 -5.23
CA HIS A 276 2.80 9.25 -4.58
C HIS A 276 2.79 9.12 -3.06
N VAL A 277 1.59 8.94 -2.43
CA VAL A 277 1.48 8.69 -0.99
C VAL A 277 2.08 7.33 -0.62
N LYS A 278 1.85 6.31 -1.46
CA LYS A 278 2.45 4.97 -1.25
C LYS A 278 3.97 5.00 -1.32
N LEU A 279 4.53 5.77 -2.26
CA LEU A 279 5.98 5.92 -2.39
C LEU A 279 6.57 6.62 -1.17
N GLU A 280 6.00 7.75 -0.76
CA GLU A 280 6.42 8.51 0.42
C GLU A 280 6.36 7.64 1.70
N ALA A 281 5.26 6.90 1.90
CA ALA A 281 5.12 6.00 3.04
C ALA A 281 6.18 4.88 3.04
N ARG A 282 6.50 4.30 1.87
CA ARG A 282 7.56 3.28 1.75
C ARG A 282 8.94 3.84 2.06
N GLU A 283 9.25 5.04 1.59
CA GLU A 283 10.53 5.71 1.87
C GLU A 283 10.68 5.99 3.38
N LEU A 284 9.60 6.42 4.03
CA LEU A 284 9.58 6.63 5.47
C LEU A 284 9.76 5.31 6.24
N LEU A 285 9.09 4.22 5.83
CA LEU A 285 9.28 2.90 6.45
C LEU A 285 10.73 2.42 6.31
N ASN A 286 11.35 2.60 5.14
CA ASN A 286 12.76 2.29 4.94
C ASN A 286 13.67 3.10 5.88
N THR A 287 13.36 4.38 6.04
CA THR A 287 14.14 5.27 6.90
C THR A 287 14.01 4.86 8.37
N VAL A 288 12.80 4.52 8.84
CA VAL A 288 12.58 4.05 10.22
C VAL A 288 13.25 2.70 10.46
N ALA A 289 13.21 1.77 9.49
CA ALA A 289 13.90 0.49 9.58
C ALA A 289 15.43 0.67 9.74
N ASN A 290 16.02 1.57 8.94
CA ASN A 290 17.45 1.89 9.01
C ASN A 290 17.82 2.51 10.36
N ILE A 291 17.05 3.48 10.87
CA ILE A 291 17.25 4.11 12.18
C ILE A 291 17.17 3.05 13.30
N SER A 292 16.26 2.10 13.17
CA SER A 292 16.05 1.03 14.13
C SER A 292 17.06 -0.11 14.01
N SER A 293 18.04 0.00 13.09
CA SER A 293 19.12 -0.96 12.86
C SER A 293 18.65 -2.33 12.37
N TYR A 294 17.56 -2.37 11.64
CA TYR A 294 17.11 -3.58 10.95
C TYR A 294 17.91 -3.81 9.66
N GLU A 295 18.12 -5.06 9.31
CA GLU A 295 18.83 -5.48 8.11
C GLU A 295 18.11 -5.02 6.82
N ASN A 296 16.78 -5.10 6.84
CA ASN A 296 15.92 -4.63 5.76
C ASN A 296 14.52 -4.23 6.29
N VAL A 297 13.78 -3.52 5.46
CA VAL A 297 12.41 -3.06 5.80
C VAL A 297 11.44 -4.22 5.99
N GLU A 298 11.64 -5.33 5.28
CA GLU A 298 10.76 -6.49 5.35
C GLU A 298 10.81 -7.14 6.74
N LYS A 299 12.02 -7.35 7.28
CA LYS A 299 12.20 -7.85 8.63
C LYS A 299 11.60 -6.91 9.67
N PHE A 300 11.82 -5.60 9.50
CA PHE A 300 11.21 -4.58 10.35
C PHE A 300 9.68 -4.67 10.35
N CYS A 301 9.06 -4.76 9.16
CA CYS A 301 7.62 -4.88 9.04
C CYS A 301 7.08 -6.18 9.66
N ASN A 302 7.71 -7.32 9.38
CA ASN A 302 7.29 -8.61 9.91
C ASN A 302 7.32 -8.69 11.45
N GLU A 303 8.28 -8.04 12.10
CA GLU A 303 8.37 -8.03 13.56
C GLU A 303 7.36 -7.06 14.20
N ASN A 304 7.08 -5.92 13.58
CA ASN A 304 6.23 -4.88 14.17
C ASN A 304 4.73 -5.02 13.81
N ILE A 305 4.37 -5.81 12.78
CA ILE A 305 2.99 -5.95 12.34
C ILE A 305 2.12 -6.74 13.33
N ARG A 306 2.73 -7.64 14.11
CA ARG A 306 2.02 -8.56 14.99
C ARG A 306 1.10 -7.84 15.97
N ASP A 307 1.60 -6.84 16.67
CA ASP A 307 0.84 -6.10 17.68
C ASP A 307 -0.30 -5.31 17.04
N LEU A 308 -0.10 -4.80 15.82
CA LEU A 308 -1.14 -4.11 15.07
C LEU A 308 -2.29 -5.06 14.73
N ILE A 309 -2.01 -6.24 14.19
CA ILE A 309 -3.03 -7.23 13.83
C ILE A 309 -3.77 -7.73 15.08
N LEU A 310 -3.06 -8.00 16.17
CA LEU A 310 -3.67 -8.46 17.43
C LEU A 310 -4.56 -7.40 18.09
N SER A 311 -4.38 -6.11 17.75
CA SER A 311 -5.25 -5.03 18.23
C SER A 311 -6.59 -4.93 17.49
N PHE A 312 -6.77 -5.67 16.38
CA PHE A 312 -7.99 -5.59 15.60
C PHE A 312 -9.18 -6.22 16.34
N PRO A 313 -10.38 -5.61 16.23
CA PRO A 313 -11.60 -6.23 16.72
C PRO A 313 -11.97 -7.46 15.90
N ASP A 314 -13.03 -8.17 16.30
CA ASP A 314 -13.56 -9.34 15.59
C ASP A 314 -13.73 -9.06 14.08
N CYS A 315 -13.11 -9.92 13.25
CA CYS A 315 -13.09 -9.77 11.79
C CYS A 315 -14.37 -10.22 11.07
N LYS A 316 -15.37 -10.78 11.78
CA LYS A 316 -16.65 -11.25 11.20
C LYS A 316 -17.44 -10.16 10.49
N SER A 317 -17.35 -8.93 10.95
CA SER A 317 -18.06 -7.79 10.39
C SER A 317 -17.28 -7.02 9.32
N TRP A 318 -16.10 -7.49 8.93
CA TRP A 318 -15.25 -6.79 7.99
C TRP A 318 -15.85 -6.72 6.58
N THR A 319 -15.64 -5.58 5.95
CA THR A 319 -15.92 -5.31 4.53
C THR A 319 -14.66 -4.79 3.85
N VAL A 320 -14.66 -4.65 2.54
CA VAL A 320 -13.53 -4.03 1.80
C VAL A 320 -13.23 -2.58 2.22
N HIS A 321 -14.18 -1.94 2.90
CA HIS A 321 -14.08 -0.56 3.33
C HIS A 321 -13.71 -0.40 4.81
N THR A 322 -13.69 -1.47 5.58
CA THR A 322 -13.28 -1.46 6.98
C THR A 322 -11.78 -1.18 7.05
N PRO A 323 -11.31 -0.20 7.87
CA PRO A 323 -9.89 0.14 7.95
C PRO A 323 -9.00 -1.06 8.26
N GLU A 324 -9.38 -1.89 9.22
CA GLU A 324 -8.63 -3.07 9.64
C GLU A 324 -8.48 -4.08 8.49
N SER A 325 -9.54 -4.28 7.68
CA SER A 325 -9.46 -5.15 6.50
C SER A 325 -8.53 -4.58 5.42
N GLN A 326 -8.48 -3.25 5.27
CA GLN A 326 -7.57 -2.59 4.33
C GLN A 326 -6.11 -2.73 4.79
N ILE A 327 -5.85 -2.58 6.09
CA ILE A 327 -4.52 -2.79 6.67
C ILE A 327 -4.12 -4.26 6.53
N PHE A 328 -5.02 -5.20 6.80
CA PHE A 328 -4.79 -6.63 6.61
C PHE A 328 -4.48 -6.98 5.14
N CYS A 329 -5.22 -6.42 4.19
CA CYS A 329 -4.90 -6.54 2.76
C CYS A 329 -3.53 -5.92 2.43
N GLY A 330 -3.16 -4.81 3.09
CA GLY A 330 -1.85 -4.18 2.99
C GLY A 330 -0.72 -5.13 3.43
N CYS A 331 -0.93 -5.95 4.45
CA CYS A 331 0.04 -6.97 4.87
C CYS A 331 0.37 -7.94 3.74
N LEU A 332 -0.64 -8.46 3.05
CA LEU A 332 -0.46 -9.36 1.91
C LEU A 332 0.18 -8.67 0.68
N THR A 333 0.01 -7.34 0.58
CA THR A 333 0.50 -6.58 -0.59
C THR A 333 1.93 -6.07 -0.41
N TYR A 334 2.29 -5.67 0.82
CA TYR A 334 3.51 -4.89 1.06
C TYR A 334 4.55 -5.59 1.93
N ILE A 335 4.17 -6.67 2.64
CA ILE A 335 5.09 -7.41 3.50
C ILE A 335 5.32 -8.79 2.89
N GLY A 336 6.52 -9.00 2.35
CA GLY A 336 6.96 -10.34 1.94
C GLY A 336 7.05 -11.27 3.15
N GLN A 337 7.00 -12.57 2.92
CA GLN A 337 7.12 -13.59 3.97
C GLN A 337 6.14 -13.47 5.16
N ILE A 338 5.06 -12.64 5.04
CA ILE A 338 4.10 -12.42 6.13
C ILE A 338 3.43 -13.72 6.57
N LEU A 339 3.11 -14.60 5.62
CA LEU A 339 2.44 -15.88 5.90
C LEU A 339 3.37 -16.94 6.51
N ILE A 340 4.70 -16.85 6.34
CA ILE A 340 5.61 -17.76 7.03
C ILE A 340 5.95 -17.28 8.43
N VAL A 341 6.14 -15.97 8.61
CA VAL A 341 6.57 -15.39 9.89
C VAL A 341 5.40 -15.24 10.87
N ASN A 342 4.22 -14.90 10.37
CA ASN A 342 3.05 -14.54 11.17
C ASN A 342 1.82 -15.41 10.88
N ILE A 343 2.00 -16.66 10.42
CA ILE A 343 0.92 -17.56 10.02
C ILE A 343 -0.10 -17.81 11.14
N ASP A 344 0.36 -17.88 12.36
CA ASP A 344 -0.44 -18.14 13.56
C ASP A 344 -1.51 -17.08 13.81
N ILE A 345 -1.28 -15.83 13.38
CA ILE A 345 -2.25 -14.74 13.49
C ILE A 345 -2.96 -14.47 12.17
N MET A 346 -2.30 -14.69 11.01
CA MET A 346 -2.88 -14.43 9.70
C MET A 346 -3.91 -15.50 9.29
N LEU A 347 -3.61 -16.79 9.53
CA LEU A 347 -4.48 -17.89 9.11
C LEU A 347 -5.88 -17.88 9.76
N PRO A 348 -6.03 -17.64 11.06
CA PRO A 348 -7.36 -17.50 11.67
C PRO A 348 -8.21 -16.40 11.07
N ILE A 349 -7.61 -15.24 10.75
CA ILE A 349 -8.31 -14.12 10.12
C ILE A 349 -8.71 -14.47 8.69
N LEU A 350 -7.79 -15.05 7.91
CA LEU A 350 -8.10 -15.53 6.55
C LEU A 350 -9.24 -16.54 6.57
N LYS A 351 -9.17 -17.53 7.46
CA LYS A 351 -10.22 -18.55 7.62
C LYS A 351 -11.59 -17.89 7.86
N GLU A 352 -11.69 -16.99 8.81
CA GLU A 352 -12.95 -16.34 9.16
C GLU A 352 -13.47 -15.42 8.04
N THR A 353 -12.59 -14.65 7.38
CA THR A 353 -12.96 -13.70 6.33
C THR A 353 -13.18 -14.34 4.96
N MET A 354 -12.83 -15.63 4.78
CA MET A 354 -13.03 -16.38 3.54
C MET A 354 -14.18 -17.39 3.60
N THR A 355 -14.89 -17.48 4.71
CA THR A 355 -16.10 -18.31 4.84
C THR A 355 -17.24 -17.83 3.91
N ASN A 356 -18.23 -18.70 3.70
CA ASN A 356 -19.36 -18.38 2.84
C ASN A 356 -20.26 -17.25 3.39
N ASP A 357 -20.23 -17.01 4.68
CA ASP A 357 -20.99 -15.96 5.37
C ASP A 357 -20.27 -14.62 5.38
N ALA A 358 -18.97 -14.59 5.03
CA ALA A 358 -18.18 -13.36 4.99
C ALA A 358 -18.55 -12.48 3.79
N ASN A 359 -18.16 -11.20 3.85
CA ASN A 359 -18.44 -10.22 2.79
C ASN A 359 -17.88 -10.69 1.42
N PRO A 360 -18.74 -10.81 0.37
CA PRO A 360 -18.33 -11.36 -0.93
C PRO A 360 -17.21 -10.57 -1.62
N GLU A 361 -17.22 -9.24 -1.51
CA GLU A 361 -16.21 -8.38 -2.13
C GLU A 361 -14.85 -8.54 -1.43
N LEU A 362 -14.86 -8.69 -0.11
CA LEU A 362 -13.64 -8.93 0.66
C LEU A 362 -13.05 -10.31 0.33
N ARG A 363 -13.90 -11.35 0.23
CA ARG A 363 -13.48 -12.69 -0.21
C ARG A 363 -12.81 -12.64 -1.56
N LEU A 364 -13.44 -11.97 -2.53
CA LEU A 364 -12.88 -11.80 -3.88
C LEU A 364 -11.51 -11.11 -3.83
N LYS A 365 -11.41 -10.03 -3.06
CA LYS A 365 -10.15 -9.30 -2.88
C LYS A 365 -9.06 -10.18 -2.26
N HIS A 366 -9.39 -10.98 -1.26
CA HIS A 366 -8.43 -11.90 -0.63
C HIS A 366 -7.91 -12.95 -1.63
N PHE A 367 -8.76 -13.57 -2.46
CA PHE A 367 -8.31 -14.52 -3.48
C PHE A 367 -7.37 -13.89 -4.50
N ILE A 368 -7.66 -12.63 -4.93
CA ILE A 368 -6.80 -11.90 -5.85
C ILE A 368 -5.44 -11.63 -5.22
N LEU A 369 -5.42 -11.09 -3.99
CA LEU A 369 -4.18 -10.77 -3.28
C LEU A 369 -3.36 -12.02 -2.95
N LEU A 370 -4.00 -13.11 -2.57
CA LEU A 370 -3.32 -14.39 -2.32
C LEU A 370 -2.73 -14.96 -3.61
N SER A 371 -3.44 -14.86 -4.74
CA SER A 371 -2.91 -15.27 -6.04
C SER A 371 -1.66 -14.48 -6.42
N GLU A 372 -1.68 -13.15 -6.22
CA GLU A 372 -0.51 -12.29 -6.43
C GLU A 372 0.63 -12.62 -5.46
N TYR A 373 0.32 -12.80 -4.19
CA TYR A 373 1.28 -13.15 -3.15
C TYR A 373 1.99 -14.46 -3.43
N PHE A 374 1.25 -15.53 -3.77
CA PHE A 374 1.82 -16.83 -4.13
C PHE A 374 2.54 -16.84 -5.48
N SER A 375 2.28 -15.91 -6.37
CA SER A 375 3.05 -15.76 -7.61
C SER A 375 4.48 -15.26 -7.38
N GLN A 376 4.72 -14.58 -6.25
CA GLN A 376 6.02 -14.03 -5.87
C GLN A 376 6.80 -15.03 -4.98
N GLY A 377 8.11 -15.04 -5.01
CA GLY A 377 8.95 -15.86 -4.12
C GLY A 377 8.77 -17.39 -4.23
N SER A 378 9.44 -18.17 -3.41
CA SER A 378 9.32 -19.64 -3.29
C SER A 378 8.26 -20.02 -2.26
N LEU A 379 7.56 -21.16 -2.42
CA LEU A 379 6.54 -21.62 -1.46
C LEU A 379 7.12 -21.85 -0.06
N ASN A 380 8.33 -22.35 0.04
CA ASN A 380 9.02 -22.55 1.33
C ASN A 380 9.35 -21.22 2.03
N GLU A 381 9.44 -20.12 1.26
CA GLU A 381 9.62 -18.75 1.78
C GLU A 381 8.30 -18.07 2.09
N ILE A 382 7.18 -18.64 1.60
CA ILE A 382 5.84 -18.08 1.73
C ILE A 382 5.08 -18.71 2.88
N MET A 383 5.17 -20.04 3.07
CA MET A 383 4.38 -20.76 4.06
C MET A 383 5.01 -22.11 4.45
N ASP A 384 4.92 -22.46 5.74
CA ASP A 384 5.28 -23.79 6.20
C ASP A 384 4.30 -24.85 5.68
N ILE A 385 4.83 -26.00 5.28
CA ILE A 385 4.06 -27.10 4.68
C ILE A 385 2.93 -27.61 5.58
N LYS A 386 3.11 -27.63 6.90
CA LYS A 386 2.04 -28.02 7.82
C LYS A 386 0.85 -27.07 7.77
N CYS A 387 1.12 -25.78 7.66
CA CYS A 387 0.09 -24.74 7.54
C CYS A 387 -0.51 -24.69 6.13
N PHE A 388 0.25 -25.13 5.11
CA PHE A 388 -0.19 -25.14 3.71
C PHE A 388 -1.43 -26.01 3.50
N ASN A 389 -1.44 -27.22 4.06
CA ASN A 389 -2.57 -28.11 3.98
C ASN A 389 -3.82 -27.54 4.65
N GLN A 390 -3.66 -26.96 5.84
CA GLN A 390 -4.74 -26.29 6.55
C GLN A 390 -5.25 -25.06 5.78
N PHE A 391 -4.35 -24.30 5.17
CA PHE A 391 -4.71 -23.16 4.33
C PHE A 391 -5.55 -23.56 3.11
N LEU A 392 -5.17 -24.64 2.42
CA LEU A 392 -5.96 -25.15 1.29
C LEU A 392 -7.37 -25.59 1.74
N GLU A 393 -7.47 -26.30 2.86
CA GLU A 393 -8.75 -26.81 3.37
C GLU A 393 -9.65 -25.71 3.94
N ASP A 394 -9.09 -24.80 4.74
CA ASP A 394 -9.87 -23.79 5.47
C ASP A 394 -10.13 -22.51 4.66
N CYS A 395 -9.20 -22.12 3.77
CA CYS A 395 -9.30 -20.84 3.06
C CYS A 395 -9.67 -21.01 1.57
N ILE A 396 -9.09 -21.99 0.86
CA ILE A 396 -9.30 -22.13 -0.58
C ILE A 396 -10.56 -22.95 -0.89
N PHE A 397 -10.68 -24.14 -0.28
CA PHE A 397 -11.77 -25.07 -0.58
C PHE A 397 -13.18 -24.49 -0.43
N PRO A 398 -13.52 -23.69 0.62
CA PRO A 398 -14.84 -23.09 0.74
C PRO A 398 -15.21 -22.17 -0.43
N GLY A 399 -14.22 -21.55 -1.08
CA GLY A 399 -14.41 -20.72 -2.26
C GLY A 399 -14.76 -21.48 -3.54
N LEU A 400 -14.48 -22.78 -3.58
CA LEU A 400 -14.75 -23.65 -4.73
C LEU A 400 -16.16 -24.24 -4.72
N ILE A 401 -16.86 -24.20 -3.57
CA ILE A 401 -18.20 -24.77 -3.44
C ILE A 401 -19.19 -23.95 -4.27
N TRP A 402 -19.98 -24.64 -5.09
CA TRP A 402 -20.94 -24.01 -5.97
C TRP A 402 -22.07 -23.32 -5.16
N SER A 403 -22.33 -22.08 -5.49
CA SER A 403 -23.50 -21.34 -5.03
C SER A 403 -23.99 -20.40 -6.14
N ALA A 404 -25.29 -20.05 -6.11
CA ALA A 404 -25.92 -19.26 -7.16
C ALA A 404 -25.55 -17.76 -7.05
N GLY A 405 -25.52 -17.06 -8.19
CA GLY A 405 -25.35 -15.61 -8.26
C GLY A 405 -24.00 -15.16 -8.82
N ARG A 406 -23.97 -13.92 -9.35
CA ARG A 406 -22.78 -13.34 -10.03
C ARG A 406 -21.59 -13.17 -9.10
N ALA A 407 -21.84 -12.77 -7.83
CA ALA A 407 -20.78 -12.63 -6.86
C ALA A 407 -20.14 -13.99 -6.53
N ALA A 408 -20.96 -15.04 -6.36
CA ALA A 408 -20.49 -16.40 -6.13
C ALA A 408 -19.69 -16.95 -7.33
N GLU A 409 -20.11 -16.65 -8.56
CA GLU A 409 -19.36 -17.00 -9.77
C GLU A 409 -17.98 -16.32 -9.81
N ALA A 410 -17.92 -15.02 -9.49
CA ALA A 410 -16.66 -14.29 -9.43
C ALA A 410 -15.71 -14.86 -8.36
N ILE A 411 -16.24 -15.19 -7.18
CA ILE A 411 -15.46 -15.80 -6.08
C ILE A 411 -14.92 -17.17 -6.49
N ARG A 412 -15.75 -18.05 -7.08
CA ARG A 412 -15.30 -19.36 -7.55
C ARG A 412 -14.19 -19.25 -8.59
N THR A 413 -14.36 -18.33 -9.55
CA THR A 413 -13.34 -18.09 -10.59
C THR A 413 -12.03 -17.61 -9.97
N ALA A 414 -12.09 -16.70 -9.01
CA ALA A 414 -10.91 -16.19 -8.31
C ALA A 414 -10.25 -17.26 -7.42
N ALA A 415 -11.05 -18.07 -6.72
CA ALA A 415 -10.56 -19.18 -5.92
C ALA A 415 -9.85 -20.23 -6.78
N LEU A 416 -10.44 -20.58 -7.93
CA LEU A 416 -9.81 -21.49 -8.91
C LEU A 416 -8.51 -20.93 -9.47
N SER A 417 -8.50 -19.65 -9.84
CA SER A 417 -7.28 -18.99 -10.32
C SER A 417 -6.18 -19.00 -9.26
N CYS A 418 -6.55 -18.72 -8.01
CA CYS A 418 -5.63 -18.75 -6.89
C CYS A 418 -5.08 -20.17 -6.66
N LEU A 419 -5.95 -21.17 -6.61
CA LEU A 419 -5.54 -22.59 -6.46
C LEU A 419 -4.64 -23.04 -7.61
N CYS A 420 -4.99 -22.68 -8.85
CA CYS A 420 -4.16 -23.00 -10.02
C CYS A 420 -2.76 -22.39 -9.89
N THR A 421 -2.64 -21.13 -9.49
CA THR A 421 -1.36 -20.45 -9.27
C THR A 421 -0.53 -21.14 -8.18
N ILE A 422 -1.18 -21.52 -7.07
CA ILE A 422 -0.53 -22.20 -5.95
C ILE A 422 -0.01 -23.57 -6.37
N LEU A 423 -0.83 -24.38 -7.06
CA LEU A 423 -0.45 -25.74 -7.46
C LEU A 423 0.56 -25.75 -8.60
N ASP A 424 0.50 -24.79 -9.55
CA ASP A 424 1.52 -24.61 -10.58
C ASP A 424 2.89 -24.36 -9.96
N LYS A 425 2.93 -23.51 -8.95
CA LYS A 425 4.16 -23.22 -8.22
C LYS A 425 4.65 -24.42 -7.41
N TYR A 426 3.73 -25.09 -6.72
CA TYR A 426 4.01 -26.31 -5.95
C TYR A 426 4.61 -27.41 -6.85
N GLU A 427 4.03 -27.64 -8.02
CA GLU A 427 4.52 -28.62 -8.99
C GLU A 427 5.91 -28.27 -9.53
N LYS A 428 6.14 -27.02 -9.88
CA LYS A 428 7.45 -26.53 -10.34
C LYS A 428 8.55 -26.66 -9.28
N GLU A 429 8.22 -26.43 -8.02
CA GLU A 429 9.16 -26.56 -6.92
C GLU A 429 9.41 -28.01 -6.53
N LEU A 430 8.43 -28.88 -6.71
CA LEU A 430 8.64 -30.33 -6.64
C LEU A 430 9.62 -30.81 -7.71
N ILE A 431 9.49 -30.31 -8.94
CA ILE A 431 10.42 -30.64 -10.05
C ILE A 431 11.85 -30.22 -9.73
N THR A 432 12.02 -29.07 -9.12
CA THR A 432 13.34 -28.50 -8.78
C THR A 432 13.90 -28.96 -7.43
N GLU A 433 13.23 -29.90 -6.75
CA GLU A 433 13.60 -30.46 -5.42
C GLU A 433 13.82 -29.39 -4.34
N LYS A 434 13.15 -28.25 -4.48
CA LYS A 434 13.22 -27.17 -3.49
C LYS A 434 12.42 -27.50 -2.22
N ILE A 435 11.36 -28.30 -2.34
CA ILE A 435 10.54 -28.73 -1.20
C ILE A 435 11.13 -30.03 -0.65
N LYS A 436 11.66 -30.02 0.59
CA LYS A 436 12.45 -31.13 1.16
C LYS A 436 11.68 -32.05 2.11
N HIS A 437 10.58 -31.61 2.70
CA HIS A 437 9.83 -32.40 3.71
C HIS A 437 8.37 -32.43 3.31
N LEU A 438 7.99 -33.49 2.58
CA LEU A 438 6.66 -33.69 2.04
C LEU A 438 5.87 -34.66 2.93
N ASP A 439 4.69 -34.24 3.31
CA ASP A 439 3.62 -35.15 3.79
C ASP A 439 2.75 -35.49 2.56
N GLU A 440 3.26 -36.43 1.75
CA GLU A 440 2.70 -36.80 0.44
C GLU A 440 1.27 -37.34 0.57
N GLU A 441 1.02 -38.13 1.61
CA GLU A 441 -0.28 -38.74 1.88
C GLU A 441 -1.32 -37.66 2.24
N ASN A 442 -0.94 -36.72 3.08
CA ASN A 442 -1.85 -35.67 3.52
C ASN A 442 -2.19 -34.71 2.39
N ILE A 443 -1.22 -34.26 1.57
CA ILE A 443 -1.50 -33.40 0.43
C ILE A 443 -2.39 -34.10 -0.60
N CYS A 444 -2.14 -35.40 -0.91
CA CYS A 444 -2.98 -36.15 -1.82
C CYS A 444 -4.42 -36.31 -1.29
N SER A 445 -4.58 -36.52 0.01
CA SER A 445 -5.89 -36.59 0.66
C SER A 445 -6.68 -35.27 0.49
N ILE A 446 -6.03 -34.14 0.63
CA ILE A 446 -6.67 -32.82 0.44
C ILE A 446 -7.03 -32.59 -1.03
N LEU A 447 -6.13 -32.95 -1.95
CA LEU A 447 -6.40 -32.85 -3.39
C LEU A 447 -7.58 -33.74 -3.80
N ASP A 448 -7.75 -34.90 -3.15
CA ASP A 448 -8.90 -35.77 -3.35
C ASP A 448 -10.21 -35.17 -2.84
N LYS A 449 -10.18 -34.43 -1.74
CA LYS A 449 -11.35 -33.68 -1.23
C LYS A 449 -11.75 -32.54 -2.17
N ILE A 450 -10.78 -31.91 -2.84
CA ILE A 450 -11.01 -30.79 -3.78
C ILE A 450 -11.55 -31.28 -5.12
N MET A 451 -11.16 -32.48 -5.56
CA MET A 451 -11.48 -33.02 -6.89
C MET A 451 -12.99 -33.00 -7.24
N PRO A 452 -13.93 -33.40 -6.37
CA PRO A 452 -15.36 -33.31 -6.69
C PRO A 452 -15.86 -31.90 -7.02
N ALA A 453 -15.30 -30.89 -6.34
CA ALA A 453 -15.61 -29.49 -6.63
C ALA A 453 -15.08 -29.09 -8.03
N LEU A 454 -13.86 -29.50 -8.39
CA LEU A 454 -13.29 -29.25 -9.70
C LEU A 454 -14.12 -29.90 -10.82
N ILE A 455 -14.55 -31.14 -10.62
CA ILE A 455 -15.44 -31.86 -11.56
C ILE A 455 -16.73 -31.07 -11.79
N SER A 456 -17.36 -30.56 -10.72
CA SER A 456 -18.54 -29.71 -10.82
C SER A 456 -18.26 -28.40 -11.56
N LEU A 457 -17.12 -27.78 -11.29
CA LEU A 457 -16.71 -26.49 -11.88
C LEU A 457 -16.24 -26.61 -13.33
N ALA A 458 -15.87 -27.80 -13.77
CA ALA A 458 -15.65 -28.07 -15.20
C ALA A 458 -16.93 -27.90 -16.05
N ASP A 459 -18.11 -27.95 -15.43
CA ASP A 459 -19.42 -27.70 -16.07
C ASP A 459 -20.00 -26.31 -15.75
N ASP A 460 -19.21 -25.40 -15.11
CA ASP A 460 -19.67 -24.04 -14.78
C ASP A 460 -20.02 -23.21 -16.02
N ASN A 461 -20.94 -22.26 -15.85
CA ASN A 461 -21.31 -21.33 -16.92
C ASN A 461 -20.15 -20.40 -17.31
N SER A 462 -19.28 -20.05 -16.35
CA SER A 462 -18.11 -19.20 -16.58
C SER A 462 -17.05 -19.95 -17.38
N LYS A 463 -16.66 -19.41 -18.54
CA LYS A 463 -15.52 -19.90 -19.33
C LYS A 463 -14.25 -20.03 -18.49
N LYS A 464 -13.95 -19.00 -17.69
CA LYS A 464 -12.74 -18.96 -16.86
C LYS A 464 -12.76 -20.05 -15.79
N SER A 465 -13.92 -20.29 -15.14
CA SER A 465 -14.06 -21.37 -14.16
C SER A 465 -13.80 -22.73 -14.80
N ARG A 466 -14.37 -23.00 -15.99
CA ARG A 466 -14.11 -24.26 -16.71
C ARG A 466 -12.63 -24.42 -17.04
N LEU A 467 -12.00 -23.38 -17.62
CA LEU A 467 -10.58 -23.40 -17.99
C LEU A 467 -9.67 -23.68 -16.78
N TYR A 468 -9.79 -22.87 -15.72
CA TYR A 468 -8.96 -23.04 -14.53
C TYR A 468 -9.22 -24.38 -13.83
N SER A 469 -10.45 -24.90 -13.88
CA SER A 469 -10.76 -26.23 -13.35
C SER A 469 -9.95 -27.32 -14.06
N LEU A 470 -9.90 -27.31 -15.39
CA LEU A 470 -9.14 -28.29 -16.18
C LEU A 470 -7.62 -28.15 -15.97
N GLN A 471 -7.12 -26.91 -15.95
CA GLN A 471 -5.72 -26.64 -15.65
C GLN A 471 -5.33 -27.12 -14.24
N THR A 472 -6.20 -26.89 -13.26
CA THR A 472 -5.98 -27.35 -11.89
C THR A 472 -6.00 -28.89 -11.82
N MET A 473 -6.93 -29.56 -12.51
CA MET A 473 -6.95 -31.02 -12.61
C MET A 473 -5.64 -31.55 -13.22
N HIS A 474 -5.16 -30.92 -14.29
CA HIS A 474 -3.87 -31.29 -14.91
C HIS A 474 -2.71 -31.21 -13.90
N LEU A 475 -2.62 -30.12 -13.14
CA LEU A 475 -1.57 -29.95 -12.11
C LEU A 475 -1.68 -31.00 -10.99
N ILE A 476 -2.89 -31.30 -10.54
CA ILE A 476 -3.13 -32.34 -9.54
C ILE A 476 -2.64 -33.70 -10.06
N MET A 477 -2.90 -34.03 -11.31
CA MET A 477 -2.41 -35.27 -11.93
C MET A 477 -0.88 -35.31 -11.97
N CYS A 478 -0.22 -34.20 -12.29
CA CYS A 478 1.23 -34.09 -12.26
C CYS A 478 1.80 -34.37 -10.87
N ILE A 479 1.21 -33.77 -9.82
CA ILE A 479 1.61 -33.95 -8.43
C ILE A 479 1.40 -35.40 -7.99
N ARG A 480 0.22 -35.97 -8.23
CA ARG A 480 -0.11 -37.37 -7.87
C ARG A 480 0.79 -38.40 -8.58
N LYS A 481 1.13 -38.14 -9.86
CA LYS A 481 2.10 -39.00 -10.56
C LYS A 481 3.45 -39.04 -9.85
N ARG A 482 3.91 -37.87 -9.43
CA ARG A 482 5.22 -37.76 -8.77
C ARG A 482 5.29 -38.49 -7.44
N PHE A 483 4.18 -38.54 -6.73
CA PHE A 483 4.03 -39.30 -5.47
C PHE A 483 3.62 -40.74 -5.65
N HIS A 484 3.54 -41.25 -6.89
CA HIS A 484 3.04 -42.59 -7.22
C HIS A 484 1.67 -42.90 -6.57
N TYR A 485 0.83 -41.88 -6.41
CA TYR A 485 -0.47 -41.94 -5.72
C TYR A 485 -1.67 -42.00 -6.69
N GLN A 486 -1.49 -42.62 -7.87
CA GLN A 486 -2.53 -42.75 -8.87
C GLN A 486 -3.32 -44.03 -8.68
N THR A 487 -4.67 -43.95 -8.79
CA THR A 487 -5.55 -45.12 -8.65
C THR A 487 -6.45 -45.27 -9.87
N GLU A 488 -6.90 -46.48 -10.13
CA GLU A 488 -7.81 -46.81 -11.23
C GLU A 488 -9.15 -46.05 -11.11
N GLU A 489 -9.73 -46.04 -9.90
CA GLU A 489 -10.96 -45.29 -9.62
C GLU A 489 -10.83 -43.80 -9.93
N TYR A 490 -9.67 -43.20 -9.65
CA TYR A 490 -9.41 -41.79 -9.92
C TYR A 490 -9.43 -41.49 -11.41
N ILE A 491 -8.80 -42.35 -12.22
CA ILE A 491 -8.80 -42.25 -13.68
C ILE A 491 -10.23 -42.31 -14.22
N HIS A 492 -10.99 -43.33 -13.81
CA HIS A 492 -12.36 -43.57 -14.29
C HIS A 492 -13.33 -42.47 -13.90
N LYS A 493 -13.09 -41.75 -12.81
CA LYS A 493 -13.90 -40.65 -12.36
C LYS A 493 -13.67 -39.35 -13.16
N ILE A 494 -12.44 -39.15 -13.64
CA ILE A 494 -12.03 -37.86 -14.24
C ILE A 494 -12.11 -37.88 -15.77
N TYR A 495 -11.67 -38.96 -16.44
CA TYR A 495 -11.60 -38.95 -17.90
C TYR A 495 -12.94 -38.63 -18.63
N PRO A 496 -14.13 -39.05 -18.13
CA PRO A 496 -15.39 -38.70 -18.80
C PRO A 496 -15.67 -37.19 -18.76
N VAL A 497 -15.27 -36.51 -17.68
CA VAL A 497 -15.42 -35.05 -17.57
C VAL A 497 -14.53 -34.33 -18.56
N LEU A 498 -13.30 -34.81 -18.73
CA LEU A 498 -12.36 -34.28 -19.70
C LEU A 498 -12.86 -34.52 -21.13
N LEU A 499 -13.33 -35.73 -21.47
CA LEU A 499 -13.90 -36.03 -22.77
C LEU A 499 -15.06 -35.10 -23.13
N LYS A 500 -15.93 -34.81 -22.17
CA LYS A 500 -17.06 -33.88 -22.37
C LYS A 500 -16.61 -32.48 -22.78
N ARG A 501 -15.44 -32.02 -22.28
CA ARG A 501 -14.92 -30.66 -22.56
C ARG A 501 -14.17 -30.57 -23.91
N LEU A 502 -13.89 -31.65 -24.58
CA LEU A 502 -13.39 -31.61 -25.97
C LEU A 502 -14.39 -30.99 -26.94
N ASP A 503 -15.68 -30.97 -26.60
CA ASP A 503 -16.78 -30.36 -27.37
C ASP A 503 -17.20 -28.99 -26.78
N ASP A 504 -16.31 -28.30 -26.05
CA ASP A 504 -16.61 -26.97 -25.50
C ASP A 504 -16.58 -25.90 -26.62
N GLY A 505 -17.47 -24.91 -26.54
CA GLY A 505 -17.50 -23.81 -27.50
C GLY A 505 -16.30 -22.85 -27.43
N CYS A 506 -15.26 -23.16 -26.64
CA CYS A 506 -14.05 -22.37 -26.48
C CYS A 506 -12.80 -23.23 -26.69
N ASP A 507 -11.96 -22.87 -27.64
CA ASP A 507 -10.78 -23.65 -28.03
C ASP A 507 -9.73 -23.76 -26.92
N ASP A 508 -9.55 -22.73 -26.10
CA ASP A 508 -8.68 -22.82 -24.93
C ASP A 508 -9.10 -23.92 -23.95
N ILE A 509 -10.43 -24.14 -23.79
CA ILE A 509 -10.98 -25.18 -22.93
C ILE A 509 -10.81 -26.56 -23.56
N ARG A 510 -11.05 -26.68 -24.89
CA ARG A 510 -10.83 -27.92 -25.67
C ARG A 510 -9.36 -28.35 -25.56
N LEU A 511 -8.43 -27.39 -25.72
CA LEU A 511 -6.99 -27.63 -25.61
C LEU A 511 -6.59 -28.06 -24.21
N ALA A 512 -7.00 -27.31 -23.20
CA ALA A 512 -6.69 -27.65 -21.78
C ALA A 512 -7.25 -29.04 -21.40
N SER A 513 -8.42 -29.37 -21.92
CA SER A 513 -9.02 -30.70 -21.73
C SER A 513 -8.21 -31.80 -22.37
N LEU A 514 -7.76 -31.61 -23.61
CA LEU A 514 -6.93 -32.57 -24.33
C LEU A 514 -5.61 -32.82 -23.62
N GLU A 515 -4.92 -31.75 -23.17
CA GLU A 515 -3.68 -31.83 -22.44
C GLU A 515 -3.84 -32.60 -21.10
N ALA A 516 -4.90 -32.27 -20.35
CA ALA A 516 -5.23 -32.96 -19.11
C ALA A 516 -5.54 -34.45 -19.35
N LEU A 517 -6.24 -34.76 -20.44
CA LEU A 517 -6.59 -36.13 -20.81
C LEU A 517 -5.35 -36.97 -21.17
N ILE A 518 -4.45 -36.44 -21.99
CA ILE A 518 -3.17 -37.09 -22.29
C ILE A 518 -2.37 -37.34 -21.03
N LYS A 519 -2.29 -36.34 -20.16
CA LYS A 519 -1.56 -36.45 -18.90
C LYS A 519 -2.15 -37.54 -18.01
N LEU A 520 -3.48 -37.58 -17.88
CA LEU A 520 -4.17 -38.60 -17.09
C LEU A 520 -3.82 -40.02 -17.55
N TRP A 521 -3.93 -40.28 -18.85
CA TRP A 521 -3.68 -41.60 -19.41
C TRP A 521 -2.19 -41.97 -19.49
N ASN A 522 -1.28 -41.00 -19.52
CA ASN A 522 0.16 -41.23 -19.40
C ASN A 522 0.62 -41.47 -17.96
N THR A 523 -0.30 -41.42 -17.00
CA THR A 523 -0.03 -41.61 -15.57
C THR A 523 -0.74 -42.85 -15.00
N ILE A 524 -1.12 -43.81 -15.85
CA ILE A 524 -1.75 -45.07 -15.45
C ILE A 524 -0.85 -45.78 -14.45
N PRO A 525 -1.40 -46.30 -13.31
CA PRO A 525 -0.65 -47.12 -12.37
C PRO A 525 -0.18 -48.43 -13.02
N GLU A 526 0.93 -48.97 -12.54
CA GLU A 526 1.53 -50.22 -13.12
C GLU A 526 0.62 -51.42 -13.01
N ASP A 527 -0.25 -51.46 -12.00
CA ASP A 527 -1.22 -52.51 -11.75
C ASP A 527 -2.54 -52.35 -12.49
N TYR A 528 -2.66 -51.28 -13.36
CA TYR A 528 -3.87 -51.03 -14.13
C TYR A 528 -4.18 -52.18 -15.12
N ASN A 529 -5.28 -52.86 -14.92
CA ASN A 529 -5.65 -54.01 -15.73
C ASN A 529 -6.27 -53.56 -17.08
N LEU A 530 -5.43 -53.46 -18.10
CA LEU A 530 -5.85 -53.06 -19.45
C LEU A 530 -6.93 -53.98 -20.07
N HIS A 531 -6.91 -55.29 -19.74
CA HIS A 531 -7.88 -56.23 -20.30
C HIS A 531 -9.26 -56.07 -19.65
N PHE A 532 -9.29 -55.90 -18.33
CA PHE A 532 -10.53 -55.67 -17.59
C PHE A 532 -11.15 -54.30 -17.92
N ASN A 533 -10.33 -53.29 -18.09
CA ASN A 533 -10.74 -51.91 -18.34
C ASN A 533 -10.80 -51.54 -19.84
N LYS A 534 -10.78 -52.52 -20.73
CA LYS A 534 -10.80 -52.33 -22.17
C LYS A 534 -11.96 -51.40 -22.64
N GLY A 535 -13.13 -51.47 -21.99
CA GLY A 535 -14.28 -50.63 -22.29
C GLY A 535 -14.03 -49.14 -22.07
N HIS A 536 -13.25 -48.74 -21.05
CA HIS A 536 -12.88 -47.35 -20.77
C HIS A 536 -11.91 -46.81 -21.84
N ILE A 537 -10.93 -47.64 -22.23
CA ILE A 537 -9.97 -47.30 -23.29
C ILE A 537 -10.65 -47.23 -24.64
N ASP A 538 -11.60 -48.10 -24.91
CA ASP A 538 -12.44 -48.11 -26.09
C ASP A 538 -13.25 -46.80 -26.22
N THR A 539 -13.86 -46.36 -25.14
CA THR A 539 -14.60 -45.11 -25.06
C THR A 539 -13.66 -43.90 -25.27
N LEU A 540 -12.46 -43.88 -24.65
CA LEU A 540 -11.45 -42.84 -24.84
C LEU A 540 -11.11 -42.68 -26.33
N TYR A 541 -10.69 -43.77 -26.99
CA TYR A 541 -10.31 -43.70 -28.41
C TYR A 541 -11.46 -43.31 -29.29
N THR A 542 -12.67 -43.86 -29.09
CA THR A 542 -13.85 -43.51 -29.87
C THR A 542 -14.17 -42.04 -29.80
N SER A 543 -14.08 -41.46 -28.61
CA SER A 543 -14.40 -40.06 -28.37
C SER A 543 -13.36 -39.09 -28.94
N ILE A 544 -12.08 -39.47 -28.99
CA ILE A 544 -11.02 -38.60 -29.51
C ILE A 544 -10.88 -38.70 -31.01
N ILE A 545 -11.02 -39.90 -31.60
CA ILE A 545 -10.86 -40.12 -33.04
C ILE A 545 -11.81 -39.22 -33.88
N ILE A 546 -12.99 -38.92 -33.37
CA ILE A 546 -13.98 -38.05 -34.03
C ILE A 546 -13.40 -36.70 -34.42
N TYR A 547 -12.53 -36.14 -33.60
CA TYR A 547 -11.91 -34.81 -33.80
C TYR A 547 -10.76 -34.82 -34.82
N LEU A 548 -10.41 -35.92 -35.44
CA LEU A 548 -9.53 -35.94 -36.62
C LEU A 548 -10.17 -35.25 -37.84
N ASP A 549 -11.48 -35.07 -37.84
CA ASP A 549 -12.24 -34.31 -38.85
C ASP A 549 -12.73 -32.96 -38.34
N ASP A 550 -12.12 -32.43 -37.28
CA ASP A 550 -12.46 -31.09 -36.71
C ASP A 550 -12.32 -30.01 -37.81
N PRO A 551 -13.16 -28.97 -37.81
CA PRO A 551 -13.05 -27.87 -38.76
C PRO A 551 -11.71 -27.10 -38.66
N GLU A 552 -11.06 -27.09 -37.50
CA GLU A 552 -9.79 -26.42 -37.27
C GLU A 552 -8.58 -27.33 -37.48
N ASN A 553 -7.78 -27.02 -38.50
CA ASN A 553 -6.58 -27.79 -38.83
C ASN A 553 -5.54 -27.84 -37.67
N GLU A 554 -5.42 -26.77 -36.86
CA GLU A 554 -4.51 -26.76 -35.75
C GLU A 554 -4.93 -27.77 -34.67
N PHE A 555 -6.22 -27.80 -34.34
CA PHE A 555 -6.76 -28.78 -33.40
C PHE A 555 -6.67 -30.21 -33.94
N GLN A 556 -6.91 -30.45 -35.23
CA GLN A 556 -6.68 -31.76 -35.86
C GLN A 556 -5.24 -32.27 -35.64
N ASN A 557 -4.24 -31.40 -35.87
CA ASN A 557 -2.84 -31.75 -35.66
C ASN A 557 -2.53 -32.10 -34.21
N LEU A 558 -3.13 -31.37 -33.25
CA LEU A 558 -3.00 -31.67 -31.82
C LEU A 558 -3.66 -33.01 -31.45
N ILE A 559 -4.83 -33.29 -31.98
CA ILE A 559 -5.51 -34.60 -31.83
C ILE A 559 -4.66 -35.73 -32.42
N LEU A 560 -4.08 -35.55 -33.61
CA LEU A 560 -3.17 -36.51 -34.21
C LEU A 560 -1.95 -36.81 -33.32
N GLY A 561 -1.31 -35.76 -32.78
CA GLY A 561 -0.21 -35.89 -31.83
C GLY A 561 -0.64 -36.62 -30.56
N SER A 562 -1.80 -36.26 -30.02
CA SER A 562 -2.37 -36.86 -28.81
C SER A 562 -2.69 -38.35 -28.96
N LEU A 563 -3.27 -38.74 -30.12
CA LEU A 563 -3.53 -40.15 -30.40
C LEU A 563 -2.26 -40.96 -30.57
N LYS A 564 -1.17 -40.38 -31.12
CA LYS A 564 0.16 -41.03 -31.15
C LYS A 564 0.70 -41.29 -29.74
N GLU A 565 0.53 -40.35 -28.84
CA GLU A 565 0.92 -40.53 -27.45
C GLU A 565 0.08 -41.60 -26.74
N LEU A 566 -1.24 -41.50 -26.85
CA LEU A 566 -2.20 -42.42 -26.26
C LEU A 566 -2.11 -43.83 -26.83
N ALA A 567 -1.59 -44.01 -28.07
CA ALA A 567 -1.35 -45.30 -28.70
C ALA A 567 -0.49 -46.23 -27.84
N LYS A 568 0.36 -45.67 -26.95
CA LYS A 568 1.19 -46.44 -26.03
C LYS A 568 0.38 -47.23 -24.97
N VAL A 569 -0.83 -46.76 -24.66
CA VAL A 569 -1.72 -47.40 -23.67
C VAL A 569 -2.24 -48.73 -24.15
N HIS A 570 -2.82 -48.80 -25.35
CA HIS A 570 -3.33 -50.03 -25.92
C HIS A 570 -3.30 -49.98 -27.48
N PRO A 571 -2.13 -50.19 -28.08
CA PRO A 571 -1.92 -50.01 -29.52
C PRO A 571 -2.79 -50.93 -30.40
N GLU A 572 -3.04 -52.16 -29.96
CA GLU A 572 -3.87 -53.10 -30.72
C GLU A 572 -5.32 -52.61 -30.86
N LEU A 573 -5.88 -52.10 -29.75
CA LEU A 573 -7.29 -51.63 -29.77
C LEU A 573 -7.42 -50.38 -30.62
N LEU A 574 -6.47 -49.46 -30.52
CA LEU A 574 -6.46 -48.24 -31.36
C LEU A 574 -6.34 -48.64 -32.86
N TYR A 575 -5.43 -49.55 -33.19
CA TYR A 575 -5.23 -50.03 -34.54
C TYR A 575 -6.52 -50.64 -35.11
N GLN A 576 -7.20 -51.54 -34.39
CA GLN A 576 -8.47 -52.13 -34.81
C GLN A 576 -9.56 -51.07 -35.07
N LYS A 577 -9.67 -50.07 -34.18
CA LYS A 577 -10.63 -49.00 -34.32
C LYS A 577 -10.36 -48.13 -35.57
N LEU A 578 -9.12 -47.74 -35.79
CA LEU A 578 -8.73 -46.92 -36.93
C LEU A 578 -9.00 -47.68 -38.26
N GLN A 579 -8.73 -49.01 -38.29
CA GLN A 579 -9.08 -49.80 -39.46
C GLN A 579 -10.60 -49.84 -39.76
N ASN A 580 -11.41 -49.96 -38.71
CA ASN A 580 -12.87 -50.03 -38.84
C ASN A 580 -13.51 -48.69 -39.26
N CYS A 581 -12.89 -47.58 -38.96
CA CYS A 581 -13.45 -46.26 -39.26
C CYS A 581 -12.72 -45.52 -40.41
N LYS A 582 -11.68 -46.12 -41.02
CA LYS A 582 -10.85 -45.50 -42.06
C LYS A 582 -11.64 -44.82 -43.17
N THR A 583 -12.75 -45.42 -43.61
CA THR A 583 -13.59 -44.93 -44.74
C THR A 583 -14.50 -43.77 -44.32
N ASN A 584 -14.65 -43.48 -43.04
CA ASN A 584 -15.61 -42.50 -42.52
C ASN A 584 -15.04 -41.09 -42.42
N PHE A 585 -13.72 -40.92 -42.55
CA PHE A 585 -13.01 -39.66 -42.34
C PHE A 585 -12.58 -38.99 -43.65
N ARG A 586 -12.63 -37.65 -43.68
CA ARG A 586 -12.22 -36.84 -44.82
C ARG A 586 -10.71 -36.91 -45.06
N ASN A 587 -9.93 -36.83 -43.95
CA ASN A 587 -8.46 -36.85 -43.97
C ASN A 587 -7.94 -38.28 -43.71
N GLN A 588 -7.91 -39.10 -44.78
CA GLN A 588 -7.41 -40.47 -44.69
C GLN A 588 -5.91 -40.58 -44.42
N LYS A 589 -5.13 -39.52 -44.74
CA LYS A 589 -3.69 -39.50 -44.51
C LYS A 589 -3.31 -39.60 -43.00
N ASP A 590 -4.05 -38.86 -42.18
CA ASP A 590 -3.78 -38.86 -40.74
C ASP A 590 -4.07 -40.20 -40.09
N ILE A 591 -5.10 -40.90 -40.59
CA ILE A 591 -5.41 -42.26 -40.15
C ILE A 591 -4.31 -43.24 -40.58
N GLU A 592 -3.77 -43.11 -41.81
CA GLU A 592 -2.65 -43.95 -42.30
C GLU A 592 -1.41 -43.73 -41.44
N ILE A 593 -1.06 -42.49 -41.09
CA ILE A 593 0.04 -42.15 -40.19
C ILE A 593 -0.13 -42.81 -38.80
N LEU A 594 -1.35 -42.78 -38.25
CA LEU A 594 -1.65 -43.43 -36.96
C LEU A 594 -1.59 -44.95 -37.04
N LEU A 595 -2.08 -45.57 -38.12
CA LEU A 595 -1.99 -47.02 -38.35
C LEU A 595 -0.54 -47.50 -38.44
N GLU A 596 0.32 -46.76 -39.17
CA GLU A 596 1.75 -47.04 -39.25
C GLU A 596 2.43 -46.89 -37.87
N HIS A 597 2.05 -45.86 -37.12
CA HIS A 597 2.57 -45.64 -35.78
C HIS A 597 2.20 -46.76 -34.81
N CYS A 598 0.93 -47.22 -34.81
CA CYS A 598 0.49 -48.35 -33.99
C CYS A 598 1.22 -49.67 -34.38
N GLN A 599 1.40 -49.93 -35.70
CA GLN A 599 2.16 -51.09 -36.16
C GLN A 599 3.63 -51.06 -35.69
N HIS A 600 4.24 -49.88 -35.69
CA HIS A 600 5.62 -49.70 -35.20
C HIS A 600 5.71 -50.03 -33.70
N ILE A 601 4.78 -49.56 -32.86
CA ILE A 601 4.74 -49.85 -31.43
C ILE A 601 4.55 -51.37 -31.19
N LEU A 602 3.61 -52.00 -31.94
CA LEU A 602 3.35 -53.43 -31.82
C LEU A 602 4.57 -54.28 -32.17
N LYS A 603 5.31 -53.91 -33.25
CA LYS A 603 6.55 -54.64 -33.61
C LYS A 603 7.65 -54.51 -32.56
N ASN A 604 7.77 -53.32 -31.91
CA ASN A 604 8.77 -53.11 -30.86
C ASN A 604 8.44 -53.77 -29.53
N ASN A 605 7.14 -54.06 -29.24
CA ASN A 605 6.72 -54.78 -28.06
C ASN A 605 6.86 -56.33 -28.17
N TYR A 606 7.07 -56.83 -29.41
CA TYR A 606 7.28 -58.26 -29.66
C TYR A 606 8.77 -58.64 -29.84
N ASN A 607 9.67 -57.66 -29.86
CA ASN A 607 11.14 -57.81 -29.79
C ASN A 607 11.65 -57.50 -28.39
#